data_42afc4898192f74d39a38f8035b2ca20
#
_entry.id   42afc4898192f74d39a38f8035b2ca20
#
_cell.length_a   1.000
_cell.length_b   1.000
_cell.length_c   1.000
_cell.angle_alpha   90.00
_cell.angle_beta   90.00
_cell.angle_gamma   90.00
#
_symmetry.space_group_name_H-M   'P 1'
#
loop_
_entity.id
_entity.type
_entity.pdbx_description
1 polymer ?
#
loop_
_entity_poly.entity_id
_entity_poly.type
_entity_poly.pdbx_seq_one_letter_code
_entity_poly.pdbx_strand_id
1 'polypeptide(L)'
;MERIDIIDAVGREYHTANIENGEFSYPKAFKEKNLEFEPIKKKSGKGSWQFLDIRFELDGVSLLIETKNDADKWPTVEEQIAAYVEYEKRLTSNKIIAMVANTTNDHITVWKSEVEDDRKLVSEEAIRTMPEYVAMFDAKHTNNKEEVMRNTYQLNELLHRHGVGEKLRSQFVGTCLLAIKNGLIYDRKMKTAQIIGGIRTILEDLLEGSLKKAEKLTLIDKRVWRG
;
A
#
# COMPACT_ATOMS: atom_id res chain seq x y z
N MET A 1 6.35 20.04 -7.48
CA MET A 1 5.95 19.26 -6.28
C MET A 1 7.07 19.29 -5.28
N GLU A 2 6.78 19.59 -4.04
CA GLU A 2 7.78 19.69 -2.97
C GLU A 2 7.78 18.43 -2.10
N ARG A 3 8.84 18.21 -1.32
CA ARG A 3 8.91 17.10 -0.34
C ARG A 3 7.70 17.07 0.59
N ILE A 4 7.13 18.24 0.90
CA ILE A 4 5.98 18.38 1.77
C ILE A 4 4.74 17.65 1.23
N ASP A 5 4.54 17.65 -0.09
CA ASP A 5 3.40 17.00 -0.73
C ASP A 5 3.48 15.47 -0.58
N ILE A 6 4.71 14.93 -0.63
CA ILE A 6 4.96 13.50 -0.39
C ILE A 6 4.70 13.15 1.08
N ILE A 7 5.16 14.01 2.00
CA ILE A 7 4.94 13.81 3.44
C ILE A 7 3.44 13.79 3.75
N ASP A 8 2.66 14.68 3.14
CA ASP A 8 1.22 14.73 3.35
C ASP A 8 0.49 13.53 2.72
N ALA A 9 0.92 13.08 1.55
CA ALA A 9 0.32 11.93 0.87
C ALA A 9 0.56 10.61 1.61
N VAL A 10 1.73 10.42 2.23
CA VAL A 10 2.06 9.22 3.00
C VAL A 10 1.44 9.23 4.40
N GLY A 11 1.40 10.40 5.03
CA GLY A 11 0.89 10.63 6.38
C GLY A 11 1.92 11.35 7.25
N ARG A 12 1.69 12.62 7.46
CA ARG A 12 2.60 13.53 8.21
C ARG A 12 2.88 13.05 9.62
N GLU A 13 1.92 12.42 10.26
CA GLU A 13 2.01 11.88 11.63
C GLU A 13 3.04 10.76 11.78
N TYR A 14 3.42 10.09 10.70
CA TYR A 14 4.41 8.99 10.68
C TYR A 14 5.80 9.45 10.26
N HIS A 15 5.94 10.73 9.88
CA HIS A 15 7.21 11.30 9.42
C HIS A 15 8.20 11.46 10.58
N THR A 16 9.44 10.99 10.38
CA THR A 16 10.47 10.93 11.42
C THR A 16 11.70 11.78 11.06
N ALA A 17 11.48 13.04 10.68
CA ALA A 17 12.57 13.99 10.48
C ALA A 17 13.31 14.25 11.80
N ASN A 18 14.64 14.31 11.75
CA ASN A 18 15.46 14.63 12.90
C ASN A 18 16.42 15.79 12.66
N ILE A 19 16.24 16.52 11.54
CA ILE A 19 16.92 17.77 11.26
C ILE A 19 15.94 18.85 10.78
N GLU A 20 16.35 20.12 10.88
CA GLU A 20 15.49 21.30 10.73
C GLU A 20 14.81 21.41 9.36
N ASN A 21 15.50 21.03 8.27
CA ASN A 21 14.96 21.08 6.90
C ASN A 21 14.09 19.86 6.51
N GLY A 22 13.68 19.05 7.47
CA GLY A 22 12.85 17.88 7.25
C GLY A 22 13.60 16.62 6.78
N GLU A 23 14.92 16.68 6.59
CA GLU A 23 15.72 15.51 6.27
C GLU A 23 15.98 14.64 7.50
N PHE A 24 16.26 13.36 7.26
CA PHE A 24 16.66 12.41 8.28
C PHE A 24 18.18 12.23 8.27
N SER A 25 18.84 12.50 9.40
CA SER A 25 20.27 12.34 9.58
C SER A 25 20.61 11.02 10.27
N TYR A 26 21.21 10.07 9.55
CA TYR A 26 21.68 8.82 10.13
C TYR A 26 22.75 9.03 11.23
N PRO A 27 23.76 9.90 11.05
CA PRO A 27 24.71 10.18 12.15
C PRO A 27 24.03 10.61 13.43
N LYS A 28 23.02 11.48 13.35
CA LYS A 28 22.25 11.92 14.50
C LYS A 28 21.43 10.79 15.12
N ALA A 29 20.73 10.02 14.31
CA ALA A 29 19.91 8.89 14.77
C ALA A 29 20.76 7.80 15.47
N PHE A 30 21.93 7.47 14.94
CA PHE A 30 22.86 6.53 15.57
C PHE A 30 23.36 7.06 16.92
N LYS A 31 23.73 8.34 16.98
CA LYS A 31 24.14 8.99 18.23
C LYS A 31 23.03 8.97 19.29
N GLU A 32 21.79 9.24 18.92
CA GLU A 32 20.64 9.24 19.84
C GLU A 32 20.39 7.83 20.42
N LYS A 33 20.71 6.78 19.67
CA LYS A 33 20.63 5.39 20.13
C LYS A 33 21.92 4.86 20.79
N ASN A 34 22.93 5.70 20.98
CA ASN A 34 24.25 5.32 21.47
C ASN A 34 24.93 4.23 20.63
N LEU A 35 24.71 4.25 19.31
CA LEU A 35 25.33 3.37 18.34
C LEU A 35 26.48 4.07 17.63
N GLU A 36 27.51 3.33 17.27
CA GLU A 36 28.62 3.83 16.46
C GLU A 36 28.17 3.99 15.00
N PHE A 37 28.41 5.19 14.45
CA PHE A 37 28.11 5.50 13.08
C PHE A 37 29.34 5.34 12.18
N GLU A 38 29.35 4.34 11.34
CA GLU A 38 30.36 4.14 10.30
C GLU A 38 29.81 4.55 8.95
N PRO A 39 30.32 5.66 8.35
CA PRO A 39 29.80 6.16 7.08
C PRO A 39 30.16 5.26 5.90
N ILE A 40 29.17 4.91 5.09
CA ILE A 40 29.33 4.18 3.83
C ILE A 40 29.85 5.16 2.79
N LYS A 41 31.06 4.90 2.28
CA LYS A 41 31.72 5.76 1.28
C LYS A 41 31.05 5.59 -0.08
N LYS A 42 30.95 6.71 -0.81
CA LYS A 42 30.55 6.70 -2.21
C LYS A 42 31.57 5.94 -3.07
N LYS A 43 31.12 5.24 -4.10
CA LYS A 43 32.01 4.55 -5.07
C LYS A 43 33.06 5.47 -5.69
N SER A 44 32.75 6.76 -5.81
CA SER A 44 33.69 7.79 -6.24
C SER A 44 34.86 8.01 -5.26
N GLY A 45 34.82 7.44 -4.07
CA GLY A 45 35.80 7.61 -2.98
C GLY A 45 35.72 8.97 -2.29
N LYS A 46 34.84 9.87 -2.70
CA LYS A 46 34.69 11.20 -2.11
C LYS A 46 33.35 11.33 -1.37
N GLY A 47 33.42 11.47 -0.05
CA GLY A 47 32.24 11.63 0.80
C GLY A 47 31.47 10.34 1.07
N SER A 48 30.34 10.48 1.76
CA SER A 48 29.43 9.41 2.13
C SER A 48 27.98 9.86 2.03
N TRP A 49 27.05 8.90 2.01
CA TRP A 49 25.63 9.15 2.09
C TRP A 49 25.24 9.20 3.57
N GLN A 50 24.65 10.27 4.04
CA GLN A 50 24.33 10.43 5.47
C GLN A 50 22.95 10.99 5.75
N PHE A 51 22.36 11.64 4.76
CA PHE A 51 21.08 12.33 4.88
C PHE A 51 20.08 11.76 3.88
N LEU A 52 18.93 11.35 4.38
CA LEU A 52 17.81 10.83 3.60
C LEU A 52 16.74 11.92 3.49
N ASP A 53 16.18 12.08 2.31
CA ASP A 53 15.19 13.12 2.06
C ASP A 53 13.96 12.99 2.96
N ILE A 54 13.35 11.80 3.02
CA ILE A 54 12.13 11.58 3.81
C ILE A 54 12.17 10.17 4.42
N ARG A 55 11.84 10.06 5.71
CA ARG A 55 11.71 8.79 6.43
C ARG A 55 10.41 8.75 7.21
N PHE A 56 9.72 7.62 7.13
CA PHE A 56 8.55 7.33 7.97
C PHE A 56 8.77 6.05 8.77
N GLU A 57 8.04 5.94 9.88
CA GLU A 57 8.04 4.76 10.72
C GLU A 57 6.67 4.50 11.31
N LEU A 58 6.18 3.27 11.18
CA LEU A 58 4.93 2.80 11.75
C LEU A 58 4.97 1.28 11.91
N ASP A 59 4.55 0.76 13.07
CA ASP A 59 4.31 -0.66 13.35
C ASP A 59 5.44 -1.61 12.90
N GLY A 60 6.70 -1.22 13.14
CA GLY A 60 7.87 -2.02 12.78
C GLY A 60 8.20 -2.01 11.29
N VAL A 61 7.71 -1.04 10.55
CA VAL A 61 8.06 -0.78 9.15
C VAL A 61 8.71 0.60 9.03
N SER A 62 9.83 0.67 8.31
CA SER A 62 10.49 1.92 7.92
C SER A 62 10.32 2.13 6.42
N LEU A 63 9.82 3.30 6.03
CA LEU A 63 9.72 3.73 4.65
C LEU A 63 10.76 4.81 4.37
N LEU A 64 11.67 4.54 3.46
CA LEU A 64 12.78 5.40 3.07
C LEU A 64 12.51 5.96 1.68
N ILE A 65 12.43 7.28 1.54
CA ILE A 65 12.16 7.93 0.25
C ILE A 65 13.27 8.93 -0.07
N GLU A 66 13.92 8.69 -1.18
CA GLU A 66 14.78 9.67 -1.84
C GLU A 66 13.99 10.35 -2.95
N THR A 67 14.09 11.67 -3.08
CA THR A 67 13.35 12.43 -4.09
C THR A 67 14.27 12.81 -5.25
N LYS A 68 13.81 12.65 -6.47
CA LYS A 68 14.53 13.04 -7.69
C LYS A 68 13.57 13.66 -8.70
N ASN A 69 14.10 14.63 -9.43
CA ASN A 69 13.42 15.28 -10.55
C ASN A 69 13.94 14.84 -11.92
N ASP A 70 14.90 13.91 -11.96
CA ASP A 70 15.60 13.51 -13.17
C ASP A 70 15.99 12.03 -13.10
N ALA A 71 15.51 11.25 -14.07
CA ALA A 71 15.78 9.82 -14.18
C ALA A 71 17.23 9.49 -14.56
N ASP A 72 17.95 10.43 -15.19
CA ASP A 72 19.31 10.20 -15.70
C ASP A 72 20.36 10.03 -14.59
N LYS A 73 19.99 10.36 -13.34
CA LYS A 73 20.86 10.18 -12.14
C LYS A 73 20.74 8.79 -11.50
N TRP A 74 20.08 7.88 -12.14
CA TRP A 74 19.68 6.58 -11.61
C TRP A 74 20.80 5.75 -10.97
N PRO A 75 21.96 5.53 -11.57
CA PRO A 75 23.02 4.70 -10.96
C PRO A 75 23.51 5.24 -9.61
N THR A 76 23.57 6.57 -9.46
CA THR A 76 23.96 7.23 -8.21
C THR A 76 22.87 7.08 -7.13
N VAL A 77 21.62 7.10 -7.55
CA VAL A 77 20.46 6.96 -6.64
C VAL A 77 20.36 5.54 -6.10
N GLU A 78 20.64 4.52 -6.92
CA GLU A 78 20.67 3.12 -6.44
C GLU A 78 21.74 2.92 -5.36
N GLU A 79 22.93 3.47 -5.56
CA GLU A 79 24.00 3.43 -4.56
C GLU A 79 23.58 4.13 -3.26
N GLN A 80 22.93 5.27 -3.38
CA GLN A 80 22.43 6.08 -2.26
C GLN A 80 21.38 5.31 -1.46
N ILE A 81 20.37 4.76 -2.12
CA ILE A 81 19.31 3.95 -1.49
C ILE A 81 19.90 2.72 -0.80
N ALA A 82 20.83 2.00 -1.43
CA ALA A 82 21.49 0.86 -0.84
C ALA A 82 22.22 1.22 0.47
N ALA A 83 22.89 2.38 0.52
CA ALA A 83 23.53 2.87 1.73
C ALA A 83 22.51 3.15 2.85
N TYR A 84 21.38 3.75 2.52
CA TYR A 84 20.32 4.03 3.51
C TYR A 84 19.68 2.75 4.05
N VAL A 85 19.43 1.77 3.20
CA VAL A 85 18.92 0.45 3.62
C VAL A 85 19.90 -0.21 4.61
N GLU A 86 21.21 -0.14 4.32
CA GLU A 86 22.23 -0.69 5.21
C GLU A 86 22.29 0.04 6.56
N TYR A 87 22.19 1.36 6.57
CA TYR A 87 22.08 2.11 7.83
C TYR A 87 20.82 1.76 8.60
N GLU A 88 19.68 1.66 7.91
CA GLU A 88 18.42 1.35 8.56
C GLU A 88 18.45 -0.04 9.23
N LYS A 89 19.05 -1.05 8.59
CA LYS A 89 19.26 -2.40 9.15
C LYS A 89 20.12 -2.39 10.42
N ARG A 90 21.06 -1.45 10.50
CA ARG A 90 21.91 -1.27 11.69
C ARG A 90 21.23 -0.46 12.78
N LEU A 91 20.33 0.42 12.41
CA LEU A 91 19.63 1.34 13.30
C LEU A 91 18.39 0.72 13.95
N THR A 92 17.65 -0.11 13.20
CA THR A 92 16.37 -0.69 13.60
C THR A 92 16.30 -2.17 13.24
N SER A 93 15.28 -2.86 13.79
CA SER A 93 14.86 -4.20 13.35
C SER A 93 13.60 -4.14 12.47
N ASN A 94 13.24 -2.97 11.96
CA ASN A 94 12.06 -2.77 11.16
C ASN A 94 12.19 -3.45 9.80
N LYS A 95 11.06 -3.82 9.22
CA LYS A 95 10.95 -4.14 7.79
C LYS A 95 11.15 -2.85 6.98
N ILE A 96 11.87 -2.94 5.87
CA ILE A 96 12.30 -1.77 5.12
C ILE A 96 11.63 -1.75 3.75
N ILE A 97 11.03 -0.61 3.42
CA ILE A 97 10.67 -0.24 2.05
C ILE A 97 11.52 0.97 1.68
N ALA A 98 12.26 0.88 0.59
CA ALA A 98 13.07 1.98 0.09
C ALA A 98 12.67 2.31 -1.35
N MET A 99 12.47 3.58 -1.64
CA MET A 99 11.98 4.02 -2.94
C MET A 99 12.57 5.36 -3.39
N VAL A 100 12.46 5.61 -4.68
CA VAL A 100 12.74 6.90 -5.29
C VAL A 100 11.44 7.51 -5.78
N ALA A 101 11.08 8.67 -5.27
CA ALA A 101 9.91 9.41 -5.69
C ALA A 101 10.25 10.48 -6.72
N ASN A 102 9.43 10.57 -7.75
CA ASN A 102 9.53 11.60 -8.78
C ASN A 102 8.84 12.88 -8.33
N THR A 103 9.53 14.00 -8.41
CA THR A 103 9.00 15.33 -8.04
C THR A 103 8.70 16.24 -9.23
N THR A 104 8.88 15.77 -10.47
CA THR A 104 8.66 16.59 -11.68
C THR A 104 7.21 16.67 -12.13
N ASN A 105 6.38 15.72 -11.77
CA ASN A 105 4.99 15.63 -12.21
C ASN A 105 4.02 16.11 -11.12
N ASP A 106 2.82 16.52 -11.51
CA ASP A 106 1.73 16.83 -10.58
C ASP A 106 1.21 15.58 -9.85
N HIS A 107 1.62 14.40 -10.29
CA HIS A 107 1.35 13.12 -9.64
C HIS A 107 2.62 12.61 -8.95
N ILE A 108 2.48 12.23 -7.67
CA ILE A 108 3.54 11.59 -6.92
C ILE A 108 3.65 10.15 -7.42
N THR A 109 4.73 9.85 -8.15
CA THR A 109 5.00 8.52 -8.66
C THR A 109 6.30 7.97 -8.07
N VAL A 110 6.29 6.68 -7.80
CA VAL A 110 7.48 5.93 -7.40
C VAL A 110 8.11 5.36 -8.66
N TRP A 111 9.37 5.69 -8.92
CA TRP A 111 10.08 5.15 -10.07
C TRP A 111 10.68 3.78 -9.84
N LYS A 112 11.22 3.57 -8.63
CA LYS A 112 11.76 2.29 -8.23
C LYS A 112 11.62 2.12 -6.74
N SER A 113 11.32 0.93 -6.32
CA SER A 113 11.26 0.57 -4.91
C SER A 113 11.78 -0.83 -4.70
N GLU A 114 12.39 -1.03 -3.54
CA GLU A 114 12.81 -2.33 -3.05
C GLU A 114 12.15 -2.56 -1.70
N VAL A 115 11.61 -3.75 -1.52
CA VAL A 115 11.02 -4.18 -0.27
C VAL A 115 11.87 -5.31 0.27
N GLU A 116 12.15 -5.29 1.55
CA GLU A 116 12.77 -6.43 2.22
C GLU A 116 11.94 -7.69 1.95
N ASP A 117 12.57 -8.84 1.74
CA ASP A 117 11.98 -10.09 1.24
C ASP A 117 11.89 -10.21 -0.30
N ASP A 118 12.77 -9.53 -1.06
CA ASP A 118 12.82 -9.54 -2.53
C ASP A 118 11.51 -9.16 -3.24
N ARG A 119 10.56 -8.55 -2.54
CA ARG A 119 9.35 -8.02 -3.15
C ARG A 119 9.67 -6.71 -3.86
N LYS A 120 9.75 -6.79 -5.17
CA LYS A 120 9.88 -5.59 -6.00
C LYS A 120 8.51 -4.93 -6.14
N LEU A 121 8.40 -3.69 -5.69
CA LEU A 121 7.28 -2.85 -6.06
C LEU A 121 7.35 -2.56 -7.55
N VAL A 122 6.19 -2.43 -8.19
CA VAL A 122 6.12 -2.15 -9.62
C VAL A 122 6.72 -0.78 -9.88
N SER A 123 7.54 -0.64 -10.93
CA SER A 123 8.01 0.66 -11.39
C SER A 123 6.82 1.53 -11.81
N GLU A 124 6.85 2.81 -11.44
CA GLU A 124 5.83 3.81 -11.78
C GLU A 124 4.44 3.54 -11.19
N GLU A 125 4.36 3.40 -9.88
CA GLU A 125 3.07 3.41 -9.17
C GLU A 125 2.85 4.72 -8.40
N ALA A 126 1.58 5.02 -8.10
CA ALA A 126 1.24 6.12 -7.23
C ALA A 126 1.72 5.85 -5.79
N ILE A 127 2.17 6.91 -5.11
CA ILE A 127 2.55 6.79 -3.69
C ILE A 127 1.32 6.44 -2.85
N ARG A 128 1.53 5.65 -1.81
CA ARG A 128 0.48 5.15 -0.91
C ARG A 128 0.65 5.76 0.49
N THR A 129 -0.37 5.61 1.31
CA THR A 129 -0.32 5.98 2.72
C THR A 129 0.57 5.00 3.52
N MET A 130 1.11 5.46 4.66
CA MET A 130 1.96 4.61 5.50
C MET A 130 1.25 3.33 5.99
N PRO A 131 -0.03 3.36 6.43
CA PRO A 131 -0.76 2.14 6.78
C PRO A 131 -0.88 1.13 5.62
N GLU A 132 -0.99 1.59 4.37
CA GLU A 132 -1.01 0.69 3.20
C GLU A 132 0.35 0.03 2.97
N TYR A 133 1.46 0.73 3.24
CA TYR A 133 2.80 0.13 3.20
C TYR A 133 3.00 -0.88 4.32
N VAL A 134 2.53 -0.61 5.54
CA VAL A 134 2.57 -1.57 6.65
C VAL A 134 1.78 -2.83 6.31
N ALA A 135 0.60 -2.68 5.72
CA ALA A 135 -0.25 -3.80 5.30
C ALA A 135 0.42 -4.74 4.29
N MET A 136 1.45 -4.30 3.55
CA MET A 136 2.22 -5.18 2.67
C MET A 136 2.97 -6.28 3.42
N PHE A 137 3.33 -6.04 4.69
CA PHE A 137 4.01 -7.01 5.54
C PHE A 137 3.07 -7.82 6.42
N ASP A 138 1.79 -7.47 6.49
CA ASP A 138 0.81 -8.28 7.19
C ASP A 138 0.56 -9.57 6.39
N ALA A 139 0.91 -10.71 6.97
CA ALA A 139 0.73 -12.02 6.35
C ALA A 139 -0.73 -12.32 5.96
N LYS A 140 -1.70 -11.63 6.58
CA LYS A 140 -3.12 -11.73 6.25
C LYS A 140 -3.48 -11.01 4.95
N HIS A 141 -2.65 -10.06 4.50
CA HIS A 141 -2.85 -9.24 3.31
C HIS A 141 -1.90 -9.55 2.16
N THR A 142 -0.94 -10.48 2.33
CA THR A 142 -0.15 -10.96 1.20
C THR A 142 -1.07 -11.75 0.27
N ASN A 143 -1.54 -11.09 -0.78
CA ASN A 143 -2.19 -11.78 -1.89
C ASN A 143 -1.18 -12.70 -2.55
N ASN A 144 -1.02 -13.90 -2.00
CA ASN A 144 -0.35 -14.98 -2.71
C ASN A 144 -1.15 -15.22 -4.00
N LYS A 145 -0.55 -14.93 -5.14
CA LYS A 145 -1.21 -15.03 -6.45
C LYS A 145 -1.87 -16.40 -6.62
N GLU A 146 -1.22 -17.46 -6.18
CA GLU A 146 -1.76 -18.83 -6.23
C GLU A 146 -2.97 -19.00 -5.31
N GLU A 147 -2.95 -18.40 -4.14
CA GLU A 147 -4.07 -18.42 -3.20
C GLU A 147 -5.26 -17.61 -3.71
N VAL A 148 -5.02 -16.42 -4.25
CA VAL A 148 -6.05 -15.60 -4.89
C VAL A 148 -6.67 -16.33 -6.07
N MET A 149 -5.88 -16.95 -6.93
CA MET A 149 -6.36 -17.75 -8.07
C MET A 149 -7.20 -18.94 -7.61
N ARG A 150 -6.72 -19.67 -6.61
CA ARG A 150 -7.44 -20.81 -6.03
C ARG A 150 -8.78 -20.37 -5.41
N ASN A 151 -8.77 -19.31 -4.61
CA ASN A 151 -9.97 -18.79 -3.96
C ASN A 151 -10.97 -18.23 -4.99
N THR A 152 -10.48 -17.58 -6.04
CA THR A 152 -11.31 -17.10 -7.16
C THR A 152 -11.97 -18.27 -7.90
N TYR A 153 -11.22 -19.34 -8.16
CA TYR A 153 -11.77 -20.55 -8.79
C TYR A 153 -12.84 -21.19 -7.89
N GLN A 154 -12.56 -21.35 -6.60
CA GLN A 154 -13.51 -21.94 -5.64
C GLN A 154 -14.79 -21.09 -5.52
N LEU A 155 -14.65 -19.76 -5.49
CA LEU A 155 -15.79 -18.85 -5.47
C LEU A 155 -16.63 -18.99 -6.76
N ASN A 156 -16.00 -19.06 -7.91
CA ASN A 156 -16.68 -19.21 -9.19
C ASN A 156 -17.44 -20.55 -9.24
N GLU A 157 -16.85 -21.64 -8.79
CA GLU A 157 -17.49 -22.95 -8.67
C GLU A 157 -18.66 -22.96 -7.69
N LEU A 158 -18.50 -22.26 -6.54
CA LEU A 158 -19.57 -22.08 -5.56
C LEU A 158 -20.78 -21.38 -6.19
N LEU A 159 -20.54 -20.24 -6.85
CA LEU A 159 -21.58 -19.46 -7.53
C LEU A 159 -22.27 -20.28 -8.66
N HIS A 160 -21.49 -21.09 -9.38
CA HIS A 160 -22.02 -21.99 -10.40
C HIS A 160 -22.97 -23.00 -9.81
N ARG A 161 -22.56 -23.71 -8.76
CA ARG A 161 -23.38 -24.72 -8.07
C ARG A 161 -24.67 -24.16 -7.48
N HIS A 162 -24.64 -22.89 -7.10
CA HIS A 162 -25.84 -22.18 -6.60
C HIS A 162 -26.64 -21.47 -7.70
N GLY A 163 -26.42 -21.81 -8.98
CA GLY A 163 -27.23 -21.35 -10.11
C GLY A 163 -26.98 -19.90 -10.52
N VAL A 164 -25.89 -19.26 -10.09
CA VAL A 164 -25.52 -17.91 -10.53
C VAL A 164 -24.95 -18.00 -11.94
N GLY A 165 -25.69 -17.46 -12.92
CA GLY A 165 -25.29 -17.44 -14.32
C GLY A 165 -23.93 -16.73 -14.53
N GLU A 166 -23.12 -17.22 -15.44
CA GLU A 166 -21.75 -16.75 -15.68
C GLU A 166 -21.67 -15.21 -15.84
N LYS A 167 -22.56 -14.63 -16.64
CA LYS A 167 -22.63 -13.18 -16.87
C LYS A 167 -22.94 -12.35 -15.61
N LEU A 168 -23.52 -12.97 -14.61
CA LEU A 168 -23.94 -12.30 -13.36
C LEU A 168 -22.92 -12.44 -12.25
N ARG A 169 -21.98 -13.41 -12.32
CA ARG A 169 -21.03 -13.70 -11.24
C ARG A 169 -20.13 -12.53 -10.93
N SER A 170 -19.54 -11.90 -11.93
CA SER A 170 -18.67 -10.74 -11.75
C SER A 170 -19.42 -9.53 -11.17
N GLN A 171 -20.65 -9.30 -11.61
CA GLN A 171 -21.48 -8.23 -11.08
C GLN A 171 -21.87 -8.51 -9.62
N PHE A 172 -22.23 -9.75 -9.30
CA PHE A 172 -22.55 -10.18 -7.94
C PHE A 172 -21.36 -10.00 -7.00
N VAL A 173 -20.20 -10.52 -7.36
CA VAL A 173 -18.97 -10.38 -6.57
C VAL A 173 -18.60 -8.90 -6.40
N GLY A 174 -18.61 -8.13 -7.48
CA GLY A 174 -18.33 -6.69 -7.42
C GLY A 174 -19.28 -5.91 -6.52
N THR A 175 -20.55 -6.31 -6.49
CA THR A 175 -21.59 -5.72 -5.60
C THR A 175 -21.29 -6.03 -4.13
N CYS A 176 -20.94 -7.27 -3.82
CA CYS A 176 -20.55 -7.67 -2.45
C CYS A 176 -19.27 -6.97 -1.99
N LEU A 177 -18.25 -6.90 -2.83
CA LEU A 177 -17.00 -6.20 -2.52
C LEU A 177 -17.22 -4.71 -2.30
N LEU A 178 -18.09 -4.07 -3.09
CA LEU A 178 -18.44 -2.67 -2.91
C LEU A 178 -19.10 -2.42 -1.54
N ALA A 179 -20.02 -3.30 -1.13
CA ALA A 179 -20.67 -3.20 0.17
C ALA A 179 -19.66 -3.41 1.33
N ILE A 180 -18.76 -4.40 1.22
CA ILE A 180 -17.70 -4.66 2.20
C ILE A 180 -16.77 -3.44 2.33
N LYS A 181 -16.31 -2.89 1.21
CA LYS A 181 -15.45 -1.70 1.19
C LYS A 181 -16.10 -0.50 1.90
N ASN A 182 -17.43 -0.41 1.86
CA ASN A 182 -18.20 0.69 2.42
C ASN A 182 -18.88 0.34 3.76
N GLY A 183 -18.26 -0.56 4.51
CA GLY A 183 -18.59 -0.78 5.91
C GLY A 183 -19.61 -1.89 6.18
N LEU A 184 -19.85 -2.81 5.25
CA LEU A 184 -20.65 -4.00 5.56
C LEU A 184 -19.95 -4.82 6.64
N ILE A 185 -20.55 -4.88 7.81
CA ILE A 185 -20.11 -5.75 8.90
C ILE A 185 -20.67 -7.15 8.63
N TYR A 186 -19.79 -8.13 8.57
CA TYR A 186 -20.15 -9.53 8.36
C TYR A 186 -19.71 -10.38 9.55
N ASP A 187 -20.66 -11.12 10.12
CA ASP A 187 -20.42 -12.17 11.11
C ASP A 187 -20.98 -13.50 10.60
N ARG A 188 -20.22 -14.60 10.80
CA ARG A 188 -20.64 -15.96 10.41
C ARG A 188 -21.96 -16.40 11.05
N LYS A 189 -22.39 -15.76 12.13
CA LYS A 189 -23.66 -16.01 12.81
C LYS A 189 -24.83 -15.25 12.20
N MET A 190 -24.60 -14.32 11.31
CA MET A 190 -25.65 -13.56 10.64
C MET A 190 -26.50 -14.46 9.74
N LYS A 191 -27.81 -14.26 9.79
CA LYS A 191 -28.72 -14.88 8.83
C LYS A 191 -28.57 -14.24 7.46
N THR A 192 -28.75 -15.01 6.40
CA THR A 192 -28.67 -14.52 5.00
C THR A 192 -29.47 -13.25 4.75
N ALA A 193 -30.68 -13.15 5.31
CA ALA A 193 -31.52 -11.97 5.20
C ALA A 193 -30.89 -10.70 5.79
N GLN A 194 -30.12 -10.83 6.89
CA GLN A 194 -29.42 -9.69 7.51
C GLN A 194 -28.25 -9.21 6.64
N ILE A 195 -27.51 -10.15 6.04
CA ILE A 195 -26.39 -9.85 5.11
C ILE A 195 -26.95 -9.14 3.86
N ILE A 196 -28.02 -9.67 3.27
CA ILE A 196 -28.67 -9.08 2.12
C ILE A 196 -29.21 -7.67 2.45
N GLY A 197 -29.86 -7.52 3.60
CA GLY A 197 -30.35 -6.22 4.07
C GLY A 197 -29.22 -5.19 4.21
N GLY A 198 -28.10 -5.59 4.84
CA GLY A 198 -26.94 -4.73 4.99
C GLY A 198 -26.32 -4.31 3.64
N ILE A 199 -26.13 -5.26 2.71
CA ILE A 199 -25.66 -4.97 1.37
C ILE A 199 -26.60 -3.97 0.68
N ARG A 200 -27.90 -4.21 0.77
CA ARG A 200 -28.93 -3.36 0.16
C ARG A 200 -28.88 -1.92 0.68
N THR A 201 -28.88 -1.75 2.00
CA THR A 201 -28.81 -0.42 2.63
C THR A 201 -27.59 0.36 2.15
N ILE A 202 -26.40 -0.25 2.19
CA ILE A 202 -25.17 0.39 1.76
C ILE A 202 -25.22 0.77 0.28
N LEU A 203 -25.78 -0.08 -0.58
CA LEU A 203 -25.90 0.23 -2.01
C LEU A 203 -26.96 1.28 -2.30
N GLU A 204 -28.03 1.35 -1.52
CA GLU A 204 -29.06 2.39 -1.64
C GLU A 204 -28.46 3.77 -1.36
N ASP A 205 -27.62 3.88 -0.35
CA ASP A 205 -26.92 5.13 0.00
C ASP A 205 -25.84 5.50 -1.03
N LEU A 206 -24.96 4.54 -1.36
CA LEU A 206 -23.85 4.79 -2.29
C LEU A 206 -24.26 5.10 -3.73
N LEU A 207 -25.35 4.53 -4.18
CA LEU A 207 -25.81 4.63 -5.57
C LEU A 207 -26.96 5.61 -5.70
N GLU A 208 -27.22 6.43 -4.71
CA GLU A 208 -28.24 7.47 -4.78
C GLU A 208 -27.95 8.39 -5.98
N GLY A 209 -28.97 8.57 -6.86
CA GLY A 209 -28.83 9.32 -8.11
C GLY A 209 -28.15 8.56 -9.27
N SER A 210 -27.70 7.32 -9.09
CA SER A 210 -27.08 6.53 -10.15
C SER A 210 -28.11 5.69 -10.93
N LEU A 211 -28.06 5.77 -12.28
CA LEU A 211 -28.86 4.91 -13.15
C LEU A 211 -28.59 3.41 -12.96
N LYS A 212 -27.41 3.05 -12.46
CA LYS A 212 -27.03 1.66 -12.17
C LYS A 212 -27.56 1.12 -10.84
N LYS A 213 -28.20 1.96 -10.02
CA LYS A 213 -28.79 1.56 -8.72
C LYS A 213 -29.79 0.44 -8.88
N ALA A 214 -30.74 0.60 -9.78
CA ALA A 214 -31.79 -0.38 -10.03
C ALA A 214 -31.25 -1.74 -10.50
N GLU A 215 -30.25 -1.76 -11.38
CA GLU A 215 -29.62 -3.01 -11.84
C GLU A 215 -28.95 -3.77 -10.72
N LYS A 216 -28.17 -3.09 -9.89
CA LYS A 216 -27.42 -3.72 -8.80
C LYS A 216 -28.32 -4.23 -7.68
N LEU A 217 -29.35 -3.48 -7.31
CA LEU A 217 -30.35 -3.92 -6.33
C LEU A 217 -31.19 -5.11 -6.84
N THR A 218 -31.51 -5.12 -8.13
CA THR A 218 -32.23 -6.22 -8.77
C THR A 218 -31.46 -7.54 -8.75
N LEU A 219 -30.11 -7.50 -8.83
CA LEU A 219 -29.25 -8.66 -8.73
C LEU A 219 -29.30 -9.31 -7.35
N ILE A 220 -29.49 -8.52 -6.31
CA ILE A 220 -29.58 -9.00 -4.93
C ILE A 220 -30.99 -9.56 -4.64
N ASP A 221 -32.04 -8.96 -5.21
CA ASP A 221 -33.42 -9.33 -4.92
C ASP A 221 -33.93 -10.54 -5.72
N LYS A 222 -33.41 -10.81 -6.91
CA LYS A 222 -34.16 -11.59 -7.90
C LYS A 222 -33.78 -13.04 -8.12
N ARG A 223 -32.96 -13.73 -7.45
CA ARG A 223 -32.85 -15.20 -7.72
C ARG A 223 -31.63 -15.94 -7.17
N VAL A 224 -30.68 -15.23 -6.61
CA VAL A 224 -29.44 -15.88 -6.14
C VAL A 224 -29.68 -16.72 -4.86
N TRP A 225 -30.81 -16.49 -4.21
CA TRP A 225 -31.09 -17.02 -2.89
C TRP A 225 -32.27 -17.99 -2.83
N ARG A 226 -32.75 -18.45 -3.98
CA ARG A 226 -33.78 -19.50 -4.04
C ARG A 226 -33.09 -20.85 -4.34
N GLY A 227 -32.37 -21.34 -3.37
CA GLY A 227 -31.86 -22.71 -3.31
C GLY A 227 -32.10 -23.25 -1.93
#